data_e4ef5b0a30ab883c4936dd75b059aa4b
#
_entry.id   e4ef5b0a30ab883c4936dd75b059aa4b
#
_cell.length_a   1.000
_cell.length_b   1.000
_cell.length_c   1.000
_cell.angle_alpha   90.00
_cell.angle_beta   90.00
_cell.angle_gamma   90.00
#
_symmetry.space_group_name_H-M   'P 1'
#
loop_
_entity.id
_entity.type
_entity.pdbx_description
1 polymer ?
#
loop_
_entity_poly.entity_id
_entity_poly.type
_entity_poly.pdbx_seq_one_letter_code
_entity_poly.pdbx_strand_id
1 'polypeptide(L)'
;MLERFLEQQPAISAALLSPEVRRSDSNLCSLTEADITDGEDIVKALKPLKAATLVMSEEKSPTLSIIAPLHAQLLEKMISVSHDSSLIKDLKTAVYDNLKSRYVALKDKLYIASALDPRFKALPFLSKETCNNTFSQLVLEAAGLENVDTAIRQSDGDTSEETVPDISLGGVDEVDYAPPIKRSKDSALIFLLGPAYSTKTTAPQKTPTQKAKEEVNRYRGVEPVALSEDPLIWWRDHEREYPLLALQAKQYLSIPGTSVPSEREFSTAGDIVTAQRSCLTPQHVDQLLFLQKNLTVSKK
;
A
#
# COMPACT_ATOMS: atom_id res chain seq x y z
N MET A 1 23.07 3.34 17.87
CA MET A 1 24.16 3.87 18.73
C MET A 1 24.50 2.88 19.83
N LEU A 2 23.58 2.48 20.71
CA LEU A 2 23.81 1.56 21.84
C LEU A 2 24.39 0.20 21.40
N GLU A 3 23.83 -0.44 20.38
CA GLU A 3 24.33 -1.70 19.80
C GLU A 3 25.82 -1.60 19.40
N ARG A 4 26.18 -0.50 18.72
CA ARG A 4 27.55 -0.26 18.29
C ARG A 4 28.50 0.08 19.46
N PHE A 5 27.95 0.71 20.51
CA PHE A 5 28.70 0.92 21.77
C PHE A 5 29.03 -0.43 22.43
N LEU A 6 28.05 -1.33 22.54
CA LEU A 6 28.26 -2.66 23.14
C LEU A 6 29.27 -3.50 22.36
N GLU A 7 29.27 -3.43 21.03
CA GLU A 7 30.27 -4.08 20.18
C GLU A 7 31.70 -3.56 20.46
N GLN A 8 31.84 -2.26 20.74
CA GLN A 8 33.12 -1.60 20.98
C GLN A 8 33.48 -1.52 22.45
N GLN A 9 32.62 -1.96 23.34
CA GLN A 9 32.76 -1.82 24.81
C GLN A 9 34.14 -2.31 25.33
N PRO A 10 34.68 -3.47 24.92
CA PRO A 10 36.01 -3.91 25.40
C PRO A 10 37.13 -2.93 25.05
N ALA A 11 37.10 -2.40 23.82
CA ALA A 11 38.10 -1.42 23.38
C ALA A 11 37.92 -0.07 24.09
N ILE A 12 36.69 0.37 24.29
CA ILE A 12 36.37 1.61 25.01
C ILE A 12 36.83 1.47 26.48
N SER A 13 36.52 0.36 27.15
CA SER A 13 36.98 0.10 28.52
C SER A 13 38.48 0.07 28.63
N ALA A 14 39.17 -0.58 27.70
CA ALA A 14 40.66 -0.60 27.68
C ALA A 14 41.24 0.81 27.51
N ALA A 15 40.66 1.63 26.63
CA ALA A 15 41.09 3.01 26.41
C ALA A 15 40.87 3.87 27.66
N LEU A 16 39.65 3.77 28.31
CA LEU A 16 39.35 4.52 29.51
C LEU A 16 40.22 4.12 30.74
N LEU A 17 40.72 2.89 30.75
CA LEU A 17 41.60 2.41 31.80
C LEU A 17 43.05 2.76 31.54
N SER A 18 43.43 3.32 30.39
CA SER A 18 44.79 3.67 30.07
C SER A 18 45.32 4.75 31.01
N PRO A 19 46.64 4.68 31.40
CA PRO A 19 47.25 5.67 32.29
C PRO A 19 47.22 7.11 31.72
N GLU A 20 47.18 7.25 30.42
CA GLU A 20 47.17 8.54 29.72
C GLU A 20 45.84 9.26 29.89
N VAL A 21 44.74 8.53 29.74
CA VAL A 21 43.36 9.08 29.89
C VAL A 21 43.04 9.36 31.37
N ARG A 22 43.45 8.45 32.28
CA ARG A 22 43.22 8.63 33.73
C ARG A 22 43.98 9.80 34.33
N ARG A 23 45.13 10.18 33.74
CA ARG A 23 45.85 11.38 34.20
C ARG A 23 45.18 12.68 33.74
N SER A 24 44.44 12.67 32.67
CA SER A 24 43.75 13.85 32.13
C SER A 24 42.43 14.12 32.84
N ASP A 25 41.73 13.08 33.31
CA ASP A 25 40.45 13.22 33.99
C ASP A 25 40.28 12.14 35.07
N SER A 26 40.26 12.57 36.31
CA SER A 26 40.13 11.70 37.50
C SER A 26 38.67 11.28 37.79
N ASN A 27 37.67 11.91 37.13
CA ASN A 27 36.26 11.69 37.37
C ASN A 27 35.56 10.91 36.27
N LEU A 28 36.28 10.10 35.49
CA LEU A 28 35.73 9.24 34.44
C LEU A 28 34.73 8.23 35.05
N CYS A 29 33.45 8.37 34.73
CA CYS A 29 32.43 7.38 35.03
C CYS A 29 32.63 6.13 34.18
N SER A 30 33.01 5.01 34.79
CA SER A 30 33.03 3.71 34.12
C SER A 30 31.67 3.03 34.28
N LEU A 31 31.19 2.44 33.18
CA LEU A 31 29.96 1.62 33.22
C LEU A 31 30.27 0.34 34.02
N THR A 32 29.29 -0.03 34.85
CA THR A 32 29.29 -1.30 35.56
C THR A 32 28.88 -2.46 34.67
N GLU A 33 29.11 -3.68 35.10
CA GLU A 33 28.64 -4.87 34.39
C GLU A 33 27.11 -4.90 34.31
N ALA A 34 26.41 -4.40 35.34
CA ALA A 34 24.97 -4.24 35.33
C ALA A 34 24.49 -3.27 34.24
N ASP A 35 25.16 -2.13 34.07
CA ASP A 35 24.82 -1.15 33.04
C ASP A 35 24.98 -1.76 31.61
N ILE A 36 25.98 -2.60 31.43
CA ILE A 36 26.23 -3.29 30.17
C ILE A 36 25.13 -4.31 29.89
N THR A 37 24.77 -5.11 30.90
CA THR A 37 23.68 -6.10 30.82
C THR A 37 22.33 -5.42 30.51
N ASP A 38 22.02 -4.33 31.21
CA ASP A 38 20.82 -3.52 30.94
C ASP A 38 20.83 -2.97 29.50
N GLY A 39 21.99 -2.52 29.02
CA GLY A 39 22.18 -2.08 27.64
C GLY A 39 21.89 -3.17 26.61
N GLU A 40 22.38 -4.38 26.84
CA GLU A 40 22.12 -5.55 25.98
C GLU A 40 20.64 -5.91 25.96
N ASP A 41 19.99 -5.89 27.12
CA ASP A 41 18.57 -6.23 27.22
C ASP A 41 17.68 -5.15 26.58
N ILE A 42 18.04 -3.88 26.68
CA ILE A 42 17.38 -2.79 25.92
C ILE A 42 17.51 -3.03 24.41
N VAL A 43 18.70 -3.36 23.92
CA VAL A 43 18.90 -3.65 22.49
C VAL A 43 18.05 -4.82 22.03
N LYS A 44 18.00 -5.90 22.81
CA LYS A 44 17.14 -7.07 22.52
C LYS A 44 15.64 -6.69 22.49
N ALA A 45 15.19 -5.93 23.49
CA ALA A 45 13.78 -5.49 23.59
C ALA A 45 13.35 -4.58 22.44
N LEU A 46 14.25 -3.70 21.95
CA LEU A 46 13.96 -2.75 20.88
C LEU A 46 14.22 -3.31 19.45
N LYS A 47 14.84 -4.47 19.34
CA LYS A 47 15.13 -5.11 18.03
C LYS A 47 13.91 -5.26 17.11
N PRO A 48 12.70 -5.65 17.60
CA PRO A 48 11.51 -5.69 16.77
C PRO A 48 11.11 -4.32 16.20
N LEU A 49 11.25 -3.23 16.97
CA LEU A 49 10.96 -1.88 16.50
C LEU A 49 11.96 -1.42 15.42
N LYS A 50 13.25 -1.75 15.59
CA LYS A 50 14.26 -1.50 14.55
C LYS A 50 13.92 -2.23 13.26
N ALA A 51 13.53 -3.51 13.33
CA ALA A 51 13.11 -4.27 12.16
C ALA A 51 11.86 -3.67 11.50
N ALA A 52 10.88 -3.26 12.29
CA ALA A 52 9.68 -2.58 11.81
C ALA A 52 10.01 -1.28 11.06
N THR A 53 10.93 -0.48 11.59
CA THR A 53 11.38 0.76 10.93
C THR A 53 12.02 0.47 9.56
N LEU A 54 12.83 -0.59 9.45
CA LEU A 54 13.44 -0.98 8.18
C LEU A 54 12.38 -1.39 7.15
N VAL A 55 11.41 -2.21 7.54
CA VAL A 55 10.31 -2.64 6.67
C VAL A 55 9.46 -1.45 6.21
N MET A 56 9.12 -0.54 7.13
CA MET A 56 8.34 0.65 6.81
C MET A 56 9.08 1.69 5.99
N SER A 57 10.41 1.58 5.90
CA SER A 57 11.26 2.47 5.10
C SER A 57 11.41 2.01 3.63
N GLU A 58 10.75 0.94 3.24
CA GLU A 58 10.77 0.42 1.87
C GLU A 58 10.00 1.36 0.91
N GLU A 59 10.62 1.71 -0.23
CA GLU A 59 10.03 2.62 -1.22
C GLU A 59 9.29 1.89 -2.35
N LYS A 60 9.69 0.65 -2.64
CA LYS A 60 9.21 -0.09 -3.80
C LYS A 60 8.01 -0.99 -3.50
N SER A 61 7.68 -1.16 -2.24
CA SER A 61 6.60 -2.04 -1.79
C SER A 61 5.50 -1.25 -1.08
N PRO A 62 4.22 -1.62 -1.22
CA PRO A 62 3.14 -0.98 -0.48
C PRO A 62 3.37 -1.09 1.03
N THR A 63 3.35 0.05 1.71
CA THR A 63 3.62 0.12 3.16
C THR A 63 2.36 0.26 4.01
N LEU A 64 1.26 0.82 3.47
CA LEU A 64 0.01 0.96 4.22
C LEU A 64 -0.55 -0.40 4.67
N SER A 65 -0.52 -1.41 3.78
CA SER A 65 -1.04 -2.76 4.05
C SER A 65 -0.26 -3.51 5.13
N ILE A 66 0.99 -3.12 5.37
CA ILE A 66 1.88 -3.76 6.34
C ILE A 66 1.64 -3.22 7.77
N ILE A 67 1.06 -2.03 7.92
CA ILE A 67 0.92 -1.39 9.24
C ILE A 67 0.13 -2.26 10.22
N ALA A 68 -1.03 -2.77 9.82
CA ALA A 68 -1.88 -3.54 10.76
C ALA A 68 -1.25 -4.86 11.23
N PRO A 69 -0.73 -5.73 10.35
CA PRO A 69 -0.05 -6.95 10.78
C PRO A 69 1.22 -6.65 11.58
N LEU A 70 1.99 -5.63 11.19
CA LEU A 70 3.19 -5.23 11.90
C LEU A 70 2.88 -4.68 13.29
N HIS A 71 1.86 -3.83 13.41
CA HIS A 71 1.39 -3.29 14.69
C HIS A 71 0.93 -4.40 15.64
N ALA A 72 0.17 -5.38 15.14
CA ALA A 72 -0.26 -6.53 15.93
C ALA A 72 0.94 -7.34 16.45
N GLN A 73 1.92 -7.62 15.59
CA GLN A 73 3.14 -8.32 15.98
C GLN A 73 4.00 -7.54 16.96
N LEU A 74 4.10 -6.21 16.81
CA LEU A 74 4.82 -5.38 17.77
C LEU A 74 4.15 -5.38 19.14
N LEU A 75 2.82 -5.29 19.20
CA LEU A 75 2.10 -5.41 20.47
C LEU A 75 2.36 -6.74 21.17
N GLU A 76 2.35 -7.84 20.43
CA GLU A 76 2.67 -9.18 20.97
C GLU A 76 4.10 -9.25 21.52
N LYS A 77 5.09 -8.69 20.78
CA LYS A 77 6.52 -8.66 21.21
C LYS A 77 6.78 -7.75 22.41
N MET A 78 5.90 -6.77 22.66
CA MET A 78 5.99 -5.86 23.81
C MET A 78 5.27 -6.40 25.05
N ILE A 79 4.70 -7.59 25.01
CA ILE A 79 4.21 -8.25 26.23
C ILE A 79 5.41 -8.64 27.09
N SER A 80 5.40 -8.19 28.37
CA SER A 80 6.45 -8.51 29.34
C SER A 80 6.39 -9.98 29.74
N VAL A 81 7.54 -10.58 29.93
CA VAL A 81 7.69 -11.97 30.36
C VAL A 81 8.31 -12.03 31.75
N SER A 82 8.20 -13.18 32.41
CA SER A 82 8.60 -13.36 33.84
C SER A 82 10.08 -13.07 34.09
N HIS A 83 10.96 -13.35 33.13
CA HIS A 83 12.40 -13.17 33.25
C HIS A 83 12.90 -11.78 32.81
N ASP A 84 12.02 -10.88 32.34
CA ASP A 84 12.42 -9.50 32.06
C ASP A 84 12.80 -8.79 33.37
N SER A 85 13.87 -7.99 33.34
CA SER A 85 14.22 -7.09 34.42
C SER A 85 13.13 -6.02 34.64
N SER A 86 13.16 -5.33 35.81
CA SER A 86 12.21 -4.24 36.07
C SER A 86 12.28 -3.17 34.99
N LEU A 87 13.49 -2.78 34.57
CA LEU A 87 13.74 -1.80 33.53
C LEU A 87 13.09 -2.21 32.20
N ILE A 88 13.25 -3.48 31.81
CA ILE A 88 12.68 -4.00 30.56
C ILE A 88 11.16 -4.12 30.62
N LYS A 89 10.59 -4.47 31.77
CA LYS A 89 9.14 -4.48 31.97
C LYS A 89 8.55 -3.09 31.81
N ASP A 90 9.15 -2.09 32.43
CA ASP A 90 8.70 -0.70 32.35
C ASP A 90 8.82 -0.17 30.89
N LEU A 91 9.94 -0.45 30.22
CA LEU A 91 10.16 -0.11 28.82
C LEU A 91 9.11 -0.73 27.90
N LYS A 92 8.91 -2.04 28.00
CA LYS A 92 7.93 -2.77 27.18
C LYS A 92 6.51 -2.28 27.44
N THR A 93 6.15 -2.03 28.70
CA THR A 93 4.81 -1.51 29.07
C THR A 93 4.59 -0.13 28.46
N ALA A 94 5.54 0.78 28.59
CA ALA A 94 5.44 2.13 28.03
C ALA A 94 5.29 2.10 26.49
N VAL A 95 6.07 1.24 25.82
CA VAL A 95 5.97 1.07 24.36
C VAL A 95 4.63 0.44 23.97
N TYR A 96 4.18 -0.61 24.68
CA TYR A 96 2.91 -1.27 24.43
C TYR A 96 1.73 -0.29 24.54
N ASP A 97 1.66 0.47 25.61
CA ASP A 97 0.56 1.42 25.87
C ASP A 97 0.54 2.53 24.81
N ASN A 98 1.71 3.03 24.40
CA ASN A 98 1.84 4.00 23.33
C ASN A 98 1.37 3.43 21.97
N LEU A 99 1.81 2.23 21.62
CA LEU A 99 1.39 1.57 20.38
C LEU A 99 -0.11 1.27 20.37
N LYS A 100 -0.66 0.76 21.47
CA LYS A 100 -2.07 0.39 21.60
C LYS A 100 -3.02 1.57 21.38
N SER A 101 -2.62 2.78 21.80
CA SER A 101 -3.41 4.00 21.61
C SER A 101 -3.36 4.55 20.18
N ARG A 102 -2.35 4.16 19.39
CA ARG A 102 -2.18 4.62 18.02
C ARG A 102 -3.15 3.90 17.08
N TYR A 103 -3.44 4.53 15.96
CA TYR A 103 -4.23 3.98 14.86
C TYR A 103 -5.69 3.62 15.20
N VAL A 104 -6.20 3.93 16.37
CA VAL A 104 -7.60 3.59 16.76
C VAL A 104 -8.60 4.13 15.75
N ALA A 105 -8.45 5.38 15.31
CA ALA A 105 -9.33 6.01 14.33
C ALA A 105 -9.16 5.49 12.88
N LEU A 106 -8.01 4.89 12.57
CA LEU A 106 -7.66 4.43 11.21
C LEU A 106 -7.77 2.91 11.06
N LYS A 107 -8.10 2.21 12.14
CA LYS A 107 -8.05 0.76 12.27
C LYS A 107 -8.75 0.04 11.12
N ASP A 108 -9.97 0.45 10.79
CA ASP A 108 -10.77 -0.19 9.75
C ASP A 108 -10.12 -0.02 8.36
N LYS A 109 -9.59 1.18 8.08
CA LYS A 109 -8.89 1.45 6.81
C LYS A 109 -7.59 0.64 6.68
N LEU A 110 -6.85 0.48 7.77
CA LEU A 110 -5.64 -0.35 7.81
C LEU A 110 -5.97 -1.83 7.61
N TYR A 111 -7.09 -2.31 8.16
CA TYR A 111 -7.54 -3.68 7.95
C TYR A 111 -7.96 -3.93 6.51
N ILE A 112 -8.65 -2.99 5.87
CA ILE A 112 -9.00 -3.06 4.45
C ILE A 112 -7.74 -3.07 3.58
N ALA A 113 -6.77 -2.19 3.86
CA ALA A 113 -5.49 -2.17 3.16
C ALA A 113 -4.77 -3.53 3.26
N SER A 114 -4.74 -4.14 4.46
CA SER A 114 -4.15 -5.46 4.66
C SER A 114 -4.96 -6.58 3.99
N ALA A 115 -6.29 -6.49 3.97
CA ALA A 115 -7.16 -7.43 3.26
C ALA A 115 -6.95 -7.40 1.74
N LEU A 116 -6.62 -6.23 1.18
CA LEU A 116 -6.32 -6.04 -0.24
C LEU A 116 -4.89 -6.47 -0.61
N ASP A 117 -4.02 -6.69 0.34
CA ASP A 117 -2.68 -7.22 0.07
C ASP A 117 -2.74 -8.75 0.05
N PRO A 118 -2.45 -9.41 -1.07
CA PRO A 118 -2.56 -10.86 -1.20
C PRO A 118 -1.65 -11.62 -0.23
N ARG A 119 -0.61 -10.98 0.31
CA ARG A 119 0.28 -11.57 1.33
C ARG A 119 -0.39 -11.64 2.71
N PHE A 120 -1.26 -10.68 3.04
CA PHE A 120 -1.85 -10.50 4.37
C PHE A 120 -3.35 -10.77 4.42
N LYS A 121 -4.01 -11.07 3.31
CA LYS A 121 -5.47 -11.21 3.18
C LYS A 121 -6.13 -12.20 4.14
N ALA A 122 -5.38 -13.15 4.70
CA ALA A 122 -5.90 -14.07 5.71
C ALA A 122 -6.20 -13.38 7.05
N LEU A 123 -5.61 -12.20 7.33
CA LEU A 123 -5.77 -11.39 8.55
C LEU A 123 -5.67 -12.22 9.85
N PRO A 124 -4.62 -13.04 10.05
CA PRO A 124 -4.53 -13.98 11.16
C PRO A 124 -4.48 -13.30 12.54
N PHE A 125 -4.18 -12.02 12.58
CA PHE A 125 -4.11 -11.19 13.78
C PHE A 125 -5.48 -10.63 14.21
N LEU A 126 -6.55 -10.89 13.46
CA LEU A 126 -7.91 -10.45 13.76
C LEU A 126 -8.78 -11.59 14.29
N SER A 127 -9.79 -11.24 15.10
CA SER A 127 -10.86 -12.17 15.41
C SER A 127 -11.67 -12.52 14.15
N LYS A 128 -12.30 -13.70 14.12
CA LYS A 128 -13.16 -14.10 13.00
C LYS A 128 -14.27 -13.08 12.69
N GLU A 129 -14.84 -12.48 13.74
CA GLU A 129 -15.87 -11.45 13.62
C GLU A 129 -15.32 -10.20 12.95
N THR A 130 -14.20 -9.65 13.46
CA THR A 130 -13.55 -8.47 12.88
C THR A 130 -13.12 -8.73 11.43
N CYS A 131 -12.56 -9.90 11.15
CA CYS A 131 -12.19 -10.30 9.80
C CYS A 131 -13.39 -10.28 8.84
N ASN A 132 -14.54 -10.88 9.24
CA ASN A 132 -15.75 -10.86 8.43
C ASN A 132 -16.31 -9.45 8.25
N ASN A 133 -16.27 -8.61 9.27
CA ASN A 133 -16.70 -7.21 9.17
C ASN A 133 -15.81 -6.43 8.20
N THR A 134 -14.49 -6.64 8.23
CA THR A 134 -13.55 -6.03 7.28
C THR A 134 -13.88 -6.40 5.84
N PHE A 135 -14.13 -7.68 5.55
CA PHE A 135 -14.51 -8.11 4.20
C PHE A 135 -15.91 -7.63 3.80
N SER A 136 -16.84 -7.51 4.73
CA SER A 136 -18.17 -6.95 4.47
C SER A 136 -18.07 -5.47 4.09
N GLN A 137 -17.23 -4.70 4.77
CA GLN A 137 -16.96 -3.31 4.45
C GLN A 137 -16.25 -3.18 3.09
N LEU A 138 -15.31 -4.07 2.78
CA LEU A 138 -14.65 -4.14 1.48
C LEU A 138 -15.67 -4.35 0.33
N VAL A 139 -16.68 -5.23 0.53
CA VAL A 139 -17.77 -5.41 -0.44
C VAL A 139 -18.56 -4.12 -0.65
N LEU A 140 -18.87 -3.38 0.42
CA LEU A 140 -19.64 -2.13 0.31
C LEU A 140 -18.86 -1.05 -0.43
N GLU A 141 -17.58 -0.90 -0.14
CA GLU A 141 -16.70 0.06 -0.82
C GLU A 141 -16.53 -0.31 -2.32
N ALA A 142 -16.34 -1.60 -2.64
CA ALA A 142 -16.23 -2.08 -4.02
C ALA A 142 -17.53 -1.83 -4.82
N ALA A 143 -18.69 -2.08 -4.22
CA ALA A 143 -19.97 -1.81 -4.86
C ALA A 143 -20.18 -0.30 -5.12
N GLY A 144 -19.66 0.56 -4.24
CA GLY A 144 -19.70 2.02 -4.42
C GLY A 144 -18.92 2.50 -5.65
N LEU A 145 -17.77 1.90 -5.94
CA LEU A 145 -16.95 2.25 -7.10
C LEU A 145 -17.64 1.90 -8.43
N GLU A 146 -18.34 0.78 -8.53
CA GLU A 146 -19.07 0.41 -9.75
C GLU A 146 -20.16 1.44 -10.08
N ASN A 147 -20.82 2.00 -9.06
CA ASN A 147 -21.85 3.02 -9.27
C ASN A 147 -21.25 4.33 -9.83
N VAL A 148 -20.07 4.73 -9.39
CA VAL A 148 -19.36 5.93 -9.88
C VAL A 148 -18.91 5.76 -11.34
N ASP A 149 -18.33 4.62 -11.68
CA ASP A 149 -17.90 4.32 -13.05
C ASP A 149 -19.08 4.27 -14.03
N THR A 150 -20.22 3.74 -13.59
CA THR A 150 -21.43 3.68 -14.41
C THR A 150 -22.01 5.09 -14.62
N ALA A 151 -21.96 5.95 -13.60
CA ALA A 151 -22.43 7.33 -13.70
C ALA A 151 -21.55 8.18 -14.64
N ILE A 152 -20.23 7.99 -14.61
CA ILE A 152 -19.28 8.70 -15.49
C ILE A 152 -19.48 8.27 -16.95
N ARG A 153 -19.63 6.97 -17.23
CA ARG A 153 -19.88 6.47 -18.59
C ARG A 153 -21.23 6.91 -19.17
N GLN A 154 -22.21 7.24 -18.32
CA GLN A 154 -23.50 7.78 -18.75
C GLN A 154 -23.45 9.28 -19.03
N SER A 155 -22.53 10.03 -18.39
CA SER A 155 -22.35 11.47 -18.62
C SER A 155 -21.57 11.79 -19.90
N ASP A 156 -20.69 10.89 -20.33
CA ASP A 156 -19.90 11.07 -21.59
C ASP A 156 -20.65 10.65 -22.86
N GLY A 157 -21.88 10.11 -22.71
CA GLY A 157 -22.73 9.68 -23.83
C GLY A 157 -23.68 10.75 -24.38
N ASP A 158 -23.74 11.93 -23.76
CA ASP A 158 -24.64 13.03 -24.16
C ASP A 158 -23.91 14.26 -24.71
N THR A 159 -22.94 14.02 -25.59
CA THR A 159 -22.43 15.08 -26.48
C THR A 159 -23.26 15.03 -27.75
N SER A 160 -24.36 15.76 -27.73
CA SER A 160 -25.15 16.09 -28.90
C SER A 160 -24.24 16.67 -30.00
N GLU A 161 -24.20 16.00 -31.17
CA GLU A 161 -23.76 16.58 -32.42
C GLU A 161 -24.57 17.87 -32.67
N GLU A 162 -23.92 19.01 -32.56
CA GLU A 162 -24.43 20.25 -33.13
C GLU A 162 -24.45 20.12 -34.65
N THR A 163 -25.63 19.87 -35.20
CA THR A 163 -25.89 20.00 -36.63
C THR A 163 -25.89 21.47 -36.98
N VAL A 164 -24.89 21.88 -37.73
CA VAL A 164 -24.84 23.17 -38.44
C VAL A 164 -25.91 23.16 -39.53
N PRO A 165 -26.79 24.17 -39.67
CA PRO A 165 -27.74 24.22 -40.77
C PRO A 165 -27.02 24.67 -42.04
N ASP A 166 -26.89 23.79 -42.99
CA ASP A 166 -26.51 24.17 -44.36
C ASP A 166 -27.72 24.56 -45.17
N ILE A 167 -27.68 25.79 -45.69
CA ILE A 167 -28.67 26.36 -46.58
C ILE A 167 -28.20 26.07 -47.99
N SER A 168 -28.90 25.25 -48.78
CA SER A 168 -28.81 25.34 -50.21
C SER A 168 -30.01 24.85 -50.98
N LEU A 169 -30.30 25.66 -51.93
CA LEU A 169 -31.30 25.66 -53.01
C LEU A 169 -31.42 24.38 -53.82
N GLY A 170 -32.67 24.03 -54.05
CA GLY A 170 -33.21 23.77 -55.38
C GLY A 170 -32.90 22.50 -56.16
N GLY A 171 -33.92 21.64 -56.34
CA GLY A 171 -34.22 21.15 -57.65
C GLY A 171 -33.98 19.66 -57.93
N VAL A 172 -35.04 19.05 -58.37
CA VAL A 172 -35.29 17.90 -59.26
C VAL A 172 -35.29 16.48 -58.66
N ASP A 173 -36.40 15.87 -58.97
CA ASP A 173 -36.82 14.46 -58.84
C ASP A 173 -35.73 13.44 -59.17
N GLU A 174 -35.45 12.53 -58.23
CA GLU A 174 -34.96 11.22 -58.60
C GLU A 174 -35.44 10.11 -57.63
N VAL A 175 -35.87 9.08 -58.20
CA VAL A 175 -36.49 7.85 -57.81
C VAL A 175 -35.87 7.18 -56.58
N ASP A 176 -36.73 6.80 -55.71
CA ASP A 176 -36.59 5.92 -54.56
C ASP A 176 -35.73 4.66 -54.85
N TYR A 177 -34.49 4.64 -54.33
CA TYR A 177 -33.69 3.43 -54.21
C TYR A 177 -33.22 3.31 -52.75
N ALA A 178 -34.07 2.67 -51.94
CA ALA A 178 -33.69 2.27 -50.60
C ALA A 178 -32.49 1.28 -50.68
N PRO A 179 -31.37 1.52 -49.94
CA PRO A 179 -30.28 0.57 -49.87
C PRO A 179 -30.74 -0.73 -49.22
N PRO A 180 -30.29 -1.91 -49.65
CA PRO A 180 -30.69 -3.18 -49.06
C PRO A 180 -30.28 -3.27 -47.61
N ILE A 181 -31.23 -3.37 -46.72
CA ILE A 181 -31.03 -3.72 -45.32
C ILE A 181 -30.24 -5.00 -45.28
N LYS A 182 -28.98 -4.94 -44.85
CA LYS A 182 -28.17 -6.11 -44.51
C LYS A 182 -28.87 -6.89 -43.39
N ARG A 183 -29.73 -7.84 -43.79
CA ARG A 183 -30.30 -8.82 -42.87
C ARG A 183 -29.15 -9.57 -42.26
N SER A 184 -28.88 -9.40 -40.96
CA SER A 184 -27.82 -10.14 -40.30
C SER A 184 -28.17 -11.63 -40.35
N LYS A 185 -27.15 -12.48 -40.51
CA LYS A 185 -27.31 -13.95 -40.51
C LYS A 185 -28.08 -14.42 -39.27
N ASP A 186 -27.95 -13.68 -38.16
CA ASP A 186 -28.60 -13.95 -36.87
C ASP A 186 -30.14 -13.81 -36.96
N SER A 187 -30.65 -12.83 -37.74
CA SER A 187 -32.10 -12.67 -37.93
C SER A 187 -32.72 -13.84 -38.74
N ALA A 188 -31.98 -14.39 -39.71
CA ALA A 188 -32.41 -15.54 -40.48
C ALA A 188 -32.38 -16.84 -39.65
N LEU A 189 -31.38 -17.00 -38.79
CA LEU A 189 -31.32 -18.14 -37.86
C LEU A 189 -32.41 -18.12 -36.82
N ILE A 190 -32.75 -16.96 -36.24
CA ILE A 190 -33.85 -16.80 -35.26
C ILE A 190 -35.17 -17.14 -35.96
N PHE A 191 -35.38 -16.71 -37.19
CA PHE A 191 -36.56 -17.01 -37.97
C PHE A 191 -36.76 -18.51 -38.28
N LEU A 192 -35.63 -19.19 -38.60
CA LEU A 192 -35.65 -20.61 -38.98
C LEU A 192 -35.75 -21.55 -37.77
N LEU A 193 -35.07 -21.23 -36.67
CA LEU A 193 -34.98 -22.10 -35.49
C LEU A 193 -36.03 -21.78 -34.42
N GLY A 194 -36.72 -20.66 -34.51
CA GLY A 194 -37.78 -20.25 -33.60
C GLY A 194 -37.30 -19.74 -32.23
N PRO A 195 -38.21 -19.23 -31.40
CA PRO A 195 -37.90 -18.62 -30.14
C PRO A 195 -37.26 -19.57 -29.10
N ALA A 196 -37.39 -20.90 -29.29
CA ALA A 196 -36.80 -21.90 -28.38
C ALA A 196 -35.28 -21.89 -28.38
N TYR A 197 -34.64 -21.43 -29.49
CA TYR A 197 -33.19 -21.28 -29.61
C TYR A 197 -32.74 -19.83 -29.39
N SER A 198 -33.67 -18.91 -29.25
CA SER A 198 -33.42 -17.52 -28.93
C SER A 198 -33.36 -17.33 -27.40
N THR A 199 -32.58 -18.16 -26.72
CA THR A 199 -32.26 -17.91 -25.32
C THR A 199 -31.29 -16.73 -25.25
N LYS A 200 -31.82 -15.51 -25.43
CA LYS A 200 -31.32 -14.39 -24.65
C LYS A 200 -31.70 -14.74 -23.21
N THR A 201 -30.85 -15.54 -22.56
CA THR A 201 -30.82 -15.63 -21.12
C THR A 201 -30.50 -14.21 -20.66
N THR A 202 -31.51 -13.40 -20.43
CA THR A 202 -31.42 -12.23 -19.58
C THR A 202 -31.17 -12.80 -18.20
N ALA A 203 -29.92 -13.22 -17.97
CA ALA A 203 -29.48 -13.46 -16.61
C ALA A 203 -29.83 -12.19 -15.83
N PRO A 204 -30.55 -12.28 -14.68
CA PRO A 204 -30.92 -11.10 -13.92
C PRO A 204 -29.65 -10.28 -13.71
N GLN A 205 -29.67 -9.01 -14.10
CA GLN A 205 -28.52 -8.12 -13.95
C GLN A 205 -28.16 -8.11 -12.48
N LYS A 206 -27.02 -8.70 -12.14
CA LYS A 206 -26.53 -8.77 -10.77
C LYS A 206 -26.35 -7.35 -10.25
N THR A 207 -26.85 -7.08 -9.05
CA THR A 207 -26.61 -5.79 -8.41
C THR A 207 -25.10 -5.57 -8.19
N PRO A 208 -24.63 -4.31 -8.14
CA PRO A 208 -23.24 -3.99 -7.84
C PRO A 208 -22.72 -4.70 -6.59
N THR A 209 -23.54 -4.75 -5.56
CA THR A 209 -23.19 -5.44 -4.29
C THR A 209 -23.06 -6.95 -4.47
N GLN A 210 -23.87 -7.58 -5.33
CA GLN A 210 -23.75 -9.01 -5.60
C GLN A 210 -22.47 -9.34 -6.36
N LYS A 211 -22.11 -8.52 -7.36
CA LYS A 211 -20.85 -8.68 -8.09
C LYS A 211 -19.65 -8.53 -7.18
N ALA A 212 -19.61 -7.45 -6.38
CA ALA A 212 -18.54 -7.21 -5.41
C ALA A 212 -18.41 -8.37 -4.39
N LYS A 213 -19.56 -8.89 -3.89
CA LYS A 213 -19.56 -10.00 -2.94
C LYS A 213 -19.02 -11.29 -3.54
N GLU A 214 -19.37 -11.61 -4.78
CA GLU A 214 -18.84 -12.78 -5.50
C GLU A 214 -17.33 -12.65 -5.72
N GLU A 215 -16.87 -11.47 -6.11
CA GLU A 215 -15.46 -11.19 -6.35
C GLU A 215 -14.65 -11.31 -5.05
N VAL A 216 -15.11 -10.70 -3.96
CA VAL A 216 -14.49 -10.81 -2.63
C VAL A 216 -14.45 -12.27 -2.16
N ASN A 217 -15.52 -13.05 -2.36
CA ASN A 217 -15.56 -14.45 -1.95
C ASN A 217 -14.56 -15.30 -2.76
N ARG A 218 -14.43 -15.09 -4.05
CA ARG A 218 -13.40 -15.76 -4.88
C ARG A 218 -12.00 -15.38 -4.42
N TYR A 219 -11.72 -14.09 -4.22
CA TYR A 219 -10.45 -13.60 -3.73
C TYR A 219 -10.08 -14.21 -2.36
N ARG A 220 -11.02 -14.30 -1.43
CA ARG A 220 -10.82 -14.96 -0.12
C ARG A 220 -10.51 -16.45 -0.24
N GLY A 221 -11.07 -17.11 -1.24
CA GLY A 221 -10.88 -18.56 -1.46
C GLY A 221 -9.50 -18.93 -2.00
N VAL A 222 -8.76 -17.99 -2.58
CA VAL A 222 -7.37 -18.20 -3.02
C VAL A 222 -6.44 -18.14 -1.82
N GLU A 223 -5.40 -18.97 -1.76
CA GLU A 223 -4.41 -18.92 -0.70
C GLU A 223 -3.60 -17.62 -0.71
N PRO A 224 -3.15 -17.13 0.46
CA PRO A 224 -2.23 -16.01 0.51
C PRO A 224 -0.91 -16.32 -0.22
N VAL A 225 -0.34 -15.32 -0.87
CA VAL A 225 0.97 -15.45 -1.51
C VAL A 225 2.10 -15.30 -0.50
N ALA A 226 3.32 -15.71 -0.89
CA ALA A 226 4.50 -15.58 -0.03
C ALA A 226 4.83 -14.11 0.29
N LEU A 227 5.43 -13.86 1.46
CA LEU A 227 5.83 -12.50 1.87
C LEU A 227 6.86 -11.86 0.93
N SER A 228 7.61 -12.66 0.17
CA SER A 228 8.58 -12.22 -0.83
C SER A 228 7.97 -11.80 -2.16
N GLU A 229 6.69 -12.12 -2.39
CA GLU A 229 6.00 -11.76 -3.63
C GLU A 229 5.64 -10.28 -3.64
N ASP A 230 5.65 -9.68 -4.84
CA ASP A 230 5.24 -8.30 -5.04
C ASP A 230 3.70 -8.23 -5.20
N PRO A 231 2.99 -7.59 -4.26
CA PRO A 231 1.53 -7.49 -4.34
C PRO A 231 1.05 -6.66 -5.53
N LEU A 232 1.85 -5.73 -6.06
CA LEU A 232 1.48 -4.90 -7.21
C LEU A 232 1.53 -5.72 -8.50
N ILE A 233 2.52 -6.60 -8.64
CA ILE A 233 2.62 -7.54 -9.75
C ILE A 233 1.44 -8.51 -9.70
N TRP A 234 1.13 -9.05 -8.52
CA TRP A 234 -0.02 -9.93 -8.36
C TRP A 234 -1.33 -9.29 -8.82
N TRP A 235 -1.61 -8.05 -8.39
CA TRP A 235 -2.81 -7.32 -8.80
C TRP A 235 -2.86 -7.03 -10.30
N ARG A 236 -1.74 -6.67 -10.91
CA ARG A 236 -1.64 -6.47 -12.35
C ARG A 236 -2.04 -7.73 -13.12
N ASP A 237 -1.59 -8.88 -12.67
CA ASP A 237 -1.81 -10.16 -13.36
C ASP A 237 -3.25 -10.69 -13.13
N HIS A 238 -3.91 -10.26 -12.04
CA HIS A 238 -5.27 -10.68 -11.67
C HIS A 238 -6.34 -9.59 -11.85
N GLU A 239 -6.01 -8.44 -12.43
CA GLU A 239 -6.95 -7.32 -12.61
C GLU A 239 -8.22 -7.71 -13.38
N ARG A 240 -8.11 -8.60 -14.36
CA ARG A 240 -9.24 -9.10 -15.17
C ARG A 240 -10.14 -10.03 -14.37
N GLU A 241 -9.60 -10.74 -13.42
CA GLU A 241 -10.34 -11.69 -12.58
C GLU A 241 -11.08 -10.97 -11.43
N TYR A 242 -10.46 -9.91 -10.89
CA TYR A 242 -10.95 -9.13 -9.74
C TYR A 242 -10.99 -7.62 -10.05
N PRO A 243 -11.81 -7.18 -11.04
CA PRO A 243 -11.76 -5.79 -11.51
C PRO A 243 -12.12 -4.75 -10.44
N LEU A 244 -13.11 -5.03 -9.60
CA LEU A 244 -13.54 -4.10 -8.53
C LEU A 244 -12.50 -4.03 -7.41
N LEU A 245 -11.97 -5.18 -6.99
CA LEU A 245 -10.93 -5.23 -5.97
C LEU A 245 -9.60 -4.67 -6.46
N ALA A 246 -9.25 -4.84 -7.73
CA ALA A 246 -8.04 -4.24 -8.31
C ALA A 246 -8.09 -2.70 -8.29
N LEU A 247 -9.26 -2.11 -8.54
CA LEU A 247 -9.44 -0.65 -8.39
C LEU A 247 -9.22 -0.21 -6.95
N GLN A 248 -9.80 -0.92 -5.98
CA GLN A 248 -9.57 -0.63 -4.57
C GLN A 248 -8.11 -0.86 -4.16
N ALA A 249 -7.50 -1.94 -4.62
CA ALA A 249 -6.10 -2.21 -4.36
C ALA A 249 -5.20 -1.08 -4.88
N LYS A 250 -5.46 -0.55 -6.07
CA LYS A 250 -4.75 0.62 -6.60
C LYS A 250 -4.90 1.84 -5.67
N GLN A 251 -6.09 2.09 -5.13
CA GLN A 251 -6.32 3.21 -4.21
C GLN A 251 -5.61 3.03 -2.87
N TYR A 252 -5.75 1.87 -2.24
CA TYR A 252 -5.19 1.64 -0.91
C TYR A 252 -3.68 1.37 -0.92
N LEU A 253 -3.19 0.57 -1.87
CA LEU A 253 -1.77 0.19 -1.92
C LEU A 253 -0.87 1.29 -2.48
N SER A 254 -1.43 2.33 -3.12
CA SER A 254 -0.68 3.52 -3.52
C SER A 254 -0.41 4.48 -2.38
N ILE A 255 -1.09 4.34 -1.24
CA ILE A 255 -0.92 5.23 -0.09
C ILE A 255 0.35 4.82 0.67
N PRO A 256 1.33 5.74 0.84
CA PRO A 256 2.50 5.47 1.65
C PRO A 256 2.13 5.41 3.14
N GLY A 257 2.58 4.38 3.85
CA GLY A 257 2.37 4.23 5.30
C GLY A 257 3.29 5.11 6.15
N THR A 258 4.24 5.82 5.54
CA THR A 258 5.26 6.63 6.23
C THR A 258 5.76 7.75 5.33
N SER A 259 6.29 8.83 5.94
CA SER A 259 6.92 9.95 5.25
C SER A 259 8.39 9.72 4.87
N VAL A 260 8.97 8.58 5.23
CA VAL A 260 10.40 8.29 5.02
C VAL A 260 10.85 8.47 3.57
N PRO A 261 10.10 8.04 2.54
CA PRO A 261 10.49 8.32 1.16
C PRO A 261 10.64 9.82 0.87
N SER A 262 9.68 10.64 1.33
CA SER A 262 9.74 12.10 1.16
C SER A 262 10.92 12.72 1.92
N GLU A 263 11.19 12.25 3.14
CA GLU A 263 12.33 12.73 3.95
C GLU A 263 13.67 12.41 3.27
N ARG A 264 13.78 11.25 2.61
CA ARG A 264 14.97 10.91 1.81
C ARG A 264 15.14 11.83 0.62
N GLU A 265 14.04 12.22 -0.06
CA GLU A 265 14.12 13.20 -1.15
C GLU A 265 14.60 14.55 -0.66
N PHE A 266 14.10 15.02 0.50
CA PHE A 266 14.58 16.28 1.09
C PHE A 266 16.06 16.20 1.52
N SER A 267 16.50 15.07 2.05
CA SER A 267 17.91 14.85 2.37
C SER A 267 18.78 14.91 1.11
N THR A 268 18.35 14.24 0.04
CA THR A 268 19.04 14.26 -1.25
C THR A 268 19.06 15.68 -1.87
N ALA A 269 17.97 16.45 -1.72
CA ALA A 269 17.93 17.85 -2.11
C ALA A 269 18.98 18.68 -1.35
N GLY A 270 19.13 18.43 -0.04
CA GLY A 270 20.17 19.06 0.79
C GLY A 270 21.57 18.77 0.30
N ASP A 271 21.84 17.55 -0.19
CA ASP A 271 23.14 17.19 -0.77
C ASP A 271 23.39 17.85 -2.13
N ILE A 272 22.33 18.18 -2.89
CA ILE A 272 22.44 18.90 -4.15
C ILE A 272 22.68 20.40 -3.89
N VAL A 273 21.98 20.98 -2.91
CA VAL A 273 22.10 22.39 -2.52
C VAL A 273 23.24 22.56 -1.52
N THR A 274 24.46 22.64 -2.01
CA THR A 274 25.67 22.90 -1.19
C THR A 274 25.98 24.40 -1.15
N ALA A 275 26.88 24.81 -0.25
CA ALA A 275 27.36 26.20 -0.21
C ALA A 275 27.92 26.68 -1.56
N GLN A 276 28.52 25.77 -2.34
CA GLN A 276 29.04 26.06 -3.69
C GLN A 276 27.94 26.11 -4.77
N ARG A 277 26.76 25.52 -4.50
CA ARG A 277 25.60 25.47 -5.40
C ARG A 277 24.39 26.20 -4.84
N SER A 278 24.60 27.21 -4.01
CA SER A 278 23.54 27.98 -3.36
C SER A 278 22.69 28.84 -4.32
N CYS A 279 23.15 29.01 -5.57
CA CYS A 279 22.45 29.79 -6.60
C CYS A 279 21.51 28.96 -7.46
N LEU A 280 21.29 27.66 -7.16
CA LEU A 280 20.33 26.83 -7.86
C LEU A 280 18.89 27.31 -7.58
N THR A 281 18.11 27.49 -8.64
CA THR A 281 16.67 27.76 -8.47
C THR A 281 15.95 26.50 -7.99
N PRO A 282 14.80 26.61 -7.30
CA PRO A 282 14.01 25.45 -6.89
C PRO A 282 13.68 24.50 -8.05
N GLN A 283 13.41 25.04 -9.25
CA GLN A 283 13.14 24.25 -10.45
C GLN A 283 14.34 23.41 -10.89
N HIS A 284 15.56 23.95 -10.81
CA HIS A 284 16.77 23.19 -11.14
C HIS A 284 17.05 22.10 -10.10
N VAL A 285 16.76 22.36 -8.82
CA VAL A 285 16.88 21.32 -7.78
C VAL A 285 15.92 20.17 -8.05
N ASP A 286 14.67 20.47 -8.37
CA ASP A 286 13.63 19.47 -8.71
C ASP A 286 14.05 18.63 -9.94
N GLN A 287 14.52 19.26 -11.00
CA GLN A 287 15.03 18.59 -12.19
C GLN A 287 16.21 17.66 -11.88
N LEU A 288 17.14 18.10 -11.04
CA LEU A 288 18.31 17.29 -10.65
C LEU A 288 17.90 16.08 -9.79
N LEU A 289 16.95 16.27 -8.86
CA LEU A 289 16.37 15.17 -8.07
C LEU A 289 15.69 14.15 -8.98
N PHE A 290 14.84 14.63 -9.89
CA PHE A 290 14.15 13.76 -10.86
C PHE A 290 15.15 12.95 -11.70
N LEU A 291 16.19 13.60 -12.24
CA LEU A 291 17.21 12.93 -13.02
C LEU A 291 18.01 11.91 -12.19
N GLN A 292 18.38 12.26 -10.97
CA GLN A 292 19.11 11.37 -10.07
C GLN A 292 18.33 10.09 -9.74
N LYS A 293 17.02 10.19 -9.59
CA LYS A 293 16.15 9.04 -9.28
C LYS A 293 15.82 8.19 -10.49
N ASN A 294 15.69 8.79 -11.66
CA ASN A 294 15.18 8.11 -12.86
C ASN A 294 16.27 7.72 -13.87
N LEU A 295 17.45 8.33 -13.81
CA LEU A 295 18.57 7.94 -14.67
C LEU A 295 19.33 6.78 -14.06
N THR A 296 19.12 5.59 -14.59
CA THR A 296 20.01 4.43 -14.40
C THR A 296 21.29 4.65 -15.22
N VAL A 297 22.29 5.28 -14.62
CA VAL A 297 23.62 5.33 -15.22
C VAL A 297 24.21 3.93 -15.12
N SER A 298 24.30 3.22 -16.24
CA SER A 298 25.08 1.99 -16.33
C SER A 298 26.51 2.31 -15.91
N LYS A 299 26.90 1.90 -14.72
CA LYS A 299 28.32 1.93 -14.33
C LYS A 299 29.07 1.01 -15.28
N LYS A 300 29.86 1.59 -16.21
CA LYS A 300 30.84 0.88 -17.01
C LYS A 300 31.99 0.43 -16.12
#